data_539ba8afc1c5c844b69631e22f14136d
#
_entry.id   539ba8afc1c5c844b69631e22f14136d
#
_cell.length_a   1.000
_cell.length_b   1.000
_cell.length_c   1.000
_cell.angle_alpha   90.00
_cell.angle_beta   90.00
_cell.angle_gamma   90.00
#
_symmetry.space_group_name_H-M   'P 1'
#
loop_
_entity.id
_entity.type
_entity.pdbx_description
1 polymer ?
#
loop_
_entity_poly.entity_id
_entity_poly.type
_entity_poly.pdbx_seq_one_letter_code
_entity_poly.pdbx_strand_id
1 'polypeptide(L)'
;MNNLQSMDFENNYDYWIFDLDNTIYDFNLGLFRRISQRMTIYIKDFFNLNHNEALELQKNMYKKYGLTLRGLIIEKKIDPEPFLEFVHDVDFDDLKIDNELKKLLSKIKGHKSIYTNASFNHAKNILTSMGIFEEFEIIFDIKDSNYLAKPDHNSYLMMKAKRGFNDKNINRSIFFEDTAKNLKPASLLCMSTVWIENDFNIEEANILKEYINFTGSDIKSILSNM
;
A
#
# COMPACT_ATOMS: atom_id res chain seq x y z
N MET A 1 20.01 5.54 8.66
CA MET A 1 19.57 4.93 7.40
C MET A 1 20.77 4.24 6.79
N ASN A 2 20.72 2.95 6.63
CA ASN A 2 21.83 2.18 6.03
C ASN A 2 21.72 2.29 4.51
N ASN A 3 22.85 2.58 3.84
CA ASN A 3 22.93 2.53 2.38
C ASN A 3 22.69 1.08 1.91
N LEU A 4 21.81 0.89 0.93
CA LEU A 4 21.44 -0.39 0.32
C LEU A 4 22.63 -1.17 -0.29
N GLN A 5 23.80 -0.55 -0.45
CA GLN A 5 24.93 -1.04 -1.23
C GLN A 5 25.73 -2.23 -0.66
N SER A 6 25.38 -2.82 0.49
CA SER A 6 26.19 -3.85 1.14
C SER A 6 25.43 -5.02 1.78
N MET A 7 24.12 -5.18 1.57
CA MET A 7 23.38 -6.29 2.16
C MET A 7 23.06 -7.36 1.13
N ASP A 8 23.32 -8.60 1.48
CA ASP A 8 22.86 -9.78 0.76
C ASP A 8 21.36 -9.99 1.05
N PHE A 9 20.52 -9.21 0.37
CA PHE A 9 19.06 -9.25 0.55
C PHE A 9 18.46 -10.60 0.20
N GLU A 10 18.98 -11.29 -0.84
CA GLU A 10 18.44 -12.56 -1.31
C GLU A 10 18.51 -13.67 -0.24
N ASN A 11 19.51 -13.65 0.61
CA ASN A 11 19.71 -14.68 1.64
C ASN A 11 19.07 -14.29 3.00
N ASN A 12 18.66 -13.02 3.17
CA ASN A 12 18.13 -12.54 4.43
C ASN A 12 16.60 -12.59 4.54
N TYR A 13 15.87 -12.55 3.40
CA TYR A 13 14.42 -12.47 3.40
C TYR A 13 13.78 -13.60 2.60
N ASP A 14 12.80 -14.26 3.22
CA ASP A 14 11.95 -15.27 2.60
C ASP A 14 10.62 -14.70 2.13
N TYR A 15 10.19 -13.56 2.71
CA TYR A 15 8.87 -12.96 2.50
C TYR A 15 8.99 -11.49 2.14
N TRP A 16 8.52 -11.15 0.96
CA TRP A 16 8.56 -9.83 0.38
C TRP A 16 7.13 -9.28 0.29
N ILE A 17 6.86 -8.23 1.03
CA ILE A 17 5.55 -7.63 1.14
C ILE A 17 5.64 -6.24 0.55
N PHE A 18 4.71 -5.92 -0.37
CA PHE A 18 4.69 -4.64 -1.04
C PHE A 18 3.32 -4.00 -0.80
N ASP A 19 3.33 -2.73 -0.44
CA ASP A 19 2.18 -1.88 -0.69
C ASP A 19 1.98 -1.74 -2.19
N LEU A 20 0.81 -1.26 -2.61
CA LEU A 20 0.43 -1.15 -4.01
C LEU A 20 0.56 0.27 -4.54
N ASP A 21 -0.30 1.18 -4.02
CA ASP A 21 -0.51 2.51 -4.57
C ASP A 21 0.68 3.42 -4.26
N ASN A 22 1.32 3.99 -5.30
CA ASN A 22 2.54 4.80 -5.22
C ASN A 22 3.79 4.06 -4.69
N THR A 23 3.70 2.75 -4.52
CA THR A 23 4.82 1.88 -4.17
C THR A 23 5.23 1.00 -5.35
N ILE A 24 4.30 0.24 -5.94
CA ILE A 24 4.56 -0.60 -7.13
C ILE A 24 4.65 0.24 -8.41
N TYR A 25 3.94 1.34 -8.47
CA TYR A 25 3.95 2.29 -9.59
C TYR A 25 4.20 3.72 -9.09
N ASP A 26 4.69 4.56 -10.01
CA ASP A 26 5.07 5.94 -9.69
C ASP A 26 3.84 6.81 -9.35
N PHE A 27 3.92 7.54 -8.24
CA PHE A 27 2.95 8.56 -7.83
C PHE A 27 2.62 9.57 -8.96
N ASN A 28 3.60 9.92 -9.80
CA ASN A 28 3.45 10.90 -10.87
C ASN A 28 2.47 10.46 -11.98
N LEU A 29 2.09 9.18 -12.05
CA LEU A 29 1.02 8.72 -12.93
C LEU A 29 -0.36 9.26 -12.53
N GLY A 30 -0.50 9.81 -11.32
CA GLY A 30 -1.71 10.48 -10.87
C GLY A 30 -2.93 9.56 -10.68
N LEU A 31 -2.72 8.24 -10.67
CA LEU A 31 -3.81 7.27 -10.49
C LEU A 31 -4.52 7.47 -9.16
N PHE A 32 -3.76 7.59 -8.07
CA PHE A 32 -4.33 7.84 -6.74
C PHE A 32 -5.12 9.17 -6.68
N ARG A 33 -4.69 10.19 -7.43
CA ARG A 33 -5.43 11.45 -7.53
C ARG A 33 -6.80 11.25 -8.19
N ARG A 34 -6.89 10.42 -9.24
CA ARG A 34 -8.17 10.06 -9.88
C ARG A 34 -9.10 9.34 -8.92
N ILE A 35 -8.58 8.38 -8.16
CA ILE A 35 -9.32 7.69 -7.10
C ILE A 35 -9.84 8.67 -6.05
N SER A 36 -8.98 9.58 -5.57
CA SER A 36 -9.37 10.61 -4.59
C SER A 36 -10.49 11.53 -5.10
N GLN A 37 -10.45 11.91 -6.38
CA GLN A 37 -11.53 12.69 -7.01
C GLN A 37 -12.84 11.90 -7.06
N ARG A 38 -12.79 10.61 -7.39
CA ARG A 38 -13.98 9.74 -7.39
C ARG A 38 -14.54 9.53 -5.99
N MET A 39 -13.70 9.48 -4.95
CA MET A 39 -14.16 9.49 -3.55
C MET A 39 -15.00 10.76 -3.26
N THR A 40 -14.51 11.94 -3.68
CA THR A 40 -15.26 13.19 -3.49
C THR A 40 -16.60 13.15 -4.24
N ILE A 41 -16.62 12.64 -5.48
CA ILE A 41 -17.86 12.52 -6.29
C ILE A 41 -18.84 11.57 -5.61
N TYR A 42 -18.39 10.38 -5.18
CA TYR A 42 -19.24 9.43 -4.47
C TYR A 42 -19.90 10.06 -3.23
N ILE A 43 -19.07 10.71 -2.40
CA ILE A 43 -19.54 11.37 -1.17
C ILE A 43 -20.55 12.47 -1.48
N LYS A 44 -20.25 13.30 -2.49
CA LYS A 44 -21.15 14.37 -2.97
C LYS A 44 -22.52 13.81 -3.35
N ASP A 45 -22.54 12.79 -4.19
CA ASP A 45 -23.78 12.24 -4.75
C ASP A 45 -24.56 11.42 -3.71
N PHE A 46 -23.85 10.61 -2.90
CA PHE A 46 -24.46 9.75 -1.88
C PHE A 46 -25.11 10.55 -0.74
N PHE A 47 -24.48 11.64 -0.32
CA PHE A 47 -24.98 12.48 0.79
C PHE A 47 -25.71 13.76 0.32
N ASN A 48 -25.88 13.96 -0.99
CA ASN A 48 -26.46 15.16 -1.59
C ASN A 48 -25.79 16.46 -1.09
N LEU A 49 -24.46 16.48 -1.11
CA LEU A 49 -23.63 17.61 -0.69
C LEU A 49 -23.15 18.40 -1.91
N ASN A 50 -22.72 19.66 -1.70
CA ASN A 50 -21.93 20.34 -2.71
C ASN A 50 -20.48 19.80 -2.74
N HIS A 51 -19.69 20.16 -3.76
CA HIS A 51 -18.34 19.63 -3.94
C HIS A 51 -17.40 19.94 -2.76
N ASN A 52 -17.48 21.16 -2.22
CA ASN A 52 -16.60 21.59 -1.12
C ASN A 52 -16.94 20.85 0.19
N GLU A 53 -18.21 20.70 0.49
CA GLU A 53 -18.68 19.93 1.65
C GLU A 53 -18.26 18.46 1.56
N ALA A 54 -18.37 17.86 0.37
CA ALA A 54 -17.95 16.48 0.13
C ALA A 54 -16.44 16.30 0.30
N LEU A 55 -15.63 17.23 -0.24
CA LEU A 55 -14.18 17.23 -0.11
C LEU A 55 -13.76 17.42 1.35
N GLU A 56 -14.43 18.31 2.08
CA GLU A 56 -14.19 18.51 3.52
C GLU A 56 -14.53 17.25 4.32
N LEU A 57 -15.67 16.64 4.04
CA LEU A 57 -16.06 15.37 4.68
C LEU A 57 -15.03 14.27 4.40
N GLN A 58 -14.58 14.11 3.15
CA GLN A 58 -13.53 13.16 2.76
C GLN A 58 -12.26 13.37 3.59
N LYS A 59 -11.75 14.61 3.65
CA LYS A 59 -10.54 14.97 4.39
C LYS A 59 -10.68 14.73 5.89
N ASN A 60 -11.84 15.07 6.47
CA ASN A 60 -12.10 14.87 7.89
C ASN A 60 -12.16 13.38 8.24
N MET A 61 -12.78 12.54 7.40
CA MET A 61 -12.79 11.09 7.58
C MET A 61 -11.36 10.51 7.50
N TYR A 62 -10.59 10.91 6.50
CA TYR A 62 -9.19 10.49 6.38
C TYR A 62 -8.35 10.92 7.58
N LYS A 63 -8.45 12.20 7.99
CA LYS A 63 -7.67 12.73 9.12
C LYS A 63 -7.97 12.00 10.44
N LYS A 64 -9.24 11.68 10.68
CA LYS A 64 -9.69 11.07 11.94
C LYS A 64 -9.45 9.56 12.00
N TYR A 65 -9.61 8.86 10.87
CA TYR A 65 -9.64 7.40 10.80
C TYR A 65 -8.50 6.77 9.99
N GLY A 66 -7.63 7.57 9.41
CA GLY A 66 -6.52 7.10 8.56
C GLY A 66 -6.93 6.66 7.15
N LEU A 67 -8.21 6.40 6.92
CA LEU A 67 -8.81 6.06 5.63
C LEU A 67 -10.23 6.66 5.54
N THR A 68 -10.53 7.31 4.41
CA THR A 68 -11.87 7.90 4.17
C THR A 68 -12.97 6.86 4.32
N LEU A 69 -12.83 5.70 3.68
CA LEU A 69 -13.80 4.60 3.76
C LEU A 69 -14.07 4.18 5.20
N ARG A 70 -13.02 4.01 6.02
CA ARG A 70 -13.15 3.63 7.43
C ARG A 70 -14.02 4.61 8.21
N GLY A 71 -13.80 5.91 8.01
CA GLY A 71 -14.59 6.96 8.61
C GLY A 71 -16.06 6.92 8.17
N LEU A 72 -16.30 6.72 6.88
CA LEU A 72 -17.66 6.61 6.34
C LEU A 72 -18.40 5.37 6.88
N ILE A 73 -17.73 4.23 7.02
CA ILE A 73 -18.32 3.03 7.65
C ILE A 73 -18.72 3.32 9.09
N ILE A 74 -17.80 3.90 9.88
CA ILE A 74 -18.02 4.11 11.32
C ILE A 74 -19.08 5.18 11.59
N GLU A 75 -18.95 6.34 10.96
CA GLU A 75 -19.81 7.49 11.27
C GLU A 75 -21.10 7.54 10.44
N LYS A 76 -21.05 7.09 9.20
CA LYS A 76 -22.15 7.20 8.24
C LYS A 76 -22.86 5.89 7.94
N LYS A 77 -22.29 4.78 8.43
CA LYS A 77 -22.86 3.42 8.29
C LYS A 77 -23.07 3.01 6.82
N ILE A 78 -22.22 3.48 5.91
CA ILE A 78 -22.31 3.09 4.49
C ILE A 78 -21.95 1.62 4.31
N ASP A 79 -22.52 1.02 3.28
CA ASP A 79 -21.98 -0.22 2.73
C ASP A 79 -20.66 0.08 1.99
N PRO A 80 -19.55 -0.58 2.34
CA PRO A 80 -18.25 -0.33 1.70
C PRO A 80 -18.17 -0.79 0.25
N GLU A 81 -18.95 -1.79 -0.16
CA GLU A 81 -18.82 -2.40 -1.49
C GLU A 81 -19.12 -1.43 -2.62
N PRO A 82 -20.29 -0.73 -2.64
CA PRO A 82 -20.58 0.24 -3.69
C PRO A 82 -19.57 1.41 -3.73
N PHE A 83 -19.03 1.79 -2.56
CA PHE A 83 -17.99 2.81 -2.51
C PHE A 83 -16.70 2.32 -3.20
N LEU A 84 -16.22 1.11 -2.85
CA LEU A 84 -14.99 0.55 -3.42
C LEU A 84 -15.13 0.32 -4.92
N GLU A 85 -16.26 -0.22 -5.39
CA GLU A 85 -16.52 -0.39 -6.82
C GLU A 85 -16.47 0.93 -7.56
N PHE A 86 -17.16 1.95 -7.04
CA PHE A 86 -17.21 3.27 -7.68
C PHE A 86 -15.85 3.95 -7.72
N VAL A 87 -15.10 4.00 -6.61
CA VAL A 87 -13.85 4.76 -6.54
C VAL A 87 -12.71 4.12 -7.32
N HIS A 88 -12.73 2.79 -7.48
CA HIS A 88 -11.74 2.03 -8.22
C HIS A 88 -12.09 1.82 -9.70
N ASP A 89 -13.24 2.29 -10.16
CA ASP A 89 -13.60 2.35 -11.58
C ASP A 89 -12.89 3.54 -12.24
N VAL A 90 -11.59 3.42 -12.43
CA VAL A 90 -10.70 4.41 -13.04
C VAL A 90 -10.02 3.83 -14.26
N ASP A 91 -9.61 4.72 -15.16
CA ASP A 91 -8.79 4.38 -16.29
C ASP A 91 -7.36 4.03 -15.85
N PHE A 92 -6.82 2.95 -16.41
CA PHE A 92 -5.46 2.44 -16.20
C PHE A 92 -4.55 2.64 -17.41
N ASP A 93 -4.93 3.44 -18.41
CA ASP A 93 -4.22 3.62 -19.68
C ASP A 93 -2.79 4.16 -19.50
N ASP A 94 -2.53 4.86 -18.40
CA ASP A 94 -1.18 5.35 -18.05
C ASP A 94 -0.27 4.23 -17.54
N LEU A 95 -0.82 3.14 -17.02
CA LEU A 95 -0.07 1.96 -16.61
C LEU A 95 0.30 1.15 -17.84
N LYS A 96 1.59 0.89 -18.02
CA LYS A 96 2.12 0.08 -19.13
C LYS A 96 2.75 -1.19 -18.57
N ILE A 97 2.85 -2.20 -19.40
CA ILE A 97 3.61 -3.42 -19.11
C ILE A 97 5.04 -3.01 -18.72
N ASP A 98 5.45 -3.35 -17.51
CA ASP A 98 6.78 -3.06 -16.97
C ASP A 98 7.65 -4.34 -16.95
N ASN A 99 8.27 -4.61 -18.09
CA ASN A 99 9.14 -5.78 -18.26
C ASN A 99 10.40 -5.72 -17.37
N GLU A 100 10.84 -4.52 -17.00
CA GLU A 100 11.98 -4.35 -16.10
C GLU A 100 11.61 -4.75 -14.68
N LEU A 101 10.51 -4.20 -14.15
CA LEU A 101 10.01 -4.57 -12.83
C LEU A 101 9.67 -6.05 -12.76
N LYS A 102 9.02 -6.61 -13.80
CA LYS A 102 8.76 -8.05 -13.90
C LYS A 102 10.03 -8.87 -13.77
N LYS A 103 11.10 -8.50 -14.50
CA LYS A 103 12.39 -9.19 -14.43
C LYS A 103 13.05 -9.08 -13.05
N LEU A 104 12.91 -7.93 -12.37
CA LEU A 104 13.43 -7.75 -11.02
C LEU A 104 12.67 -8.61 -10.01
N LEU A 105 11.33 -8.58 -10.06
CA LEU A 105 10.48 -9.40 -9.20
C LEU A 105 10.73 -10.91 -9.40
N SER A 106 10.91 -11.36 -10.63
CA SER A 106 11.16 -12.78 -10.92
C SER A 106 12.49 -13.31 -10.40
N LYS A 107 13.48 -12.45 -10.12
CA LYS A 107 14.74 -12.83 -9.48
C LYS A 107 14.59 -13.10 -7.99
N ILE A 108 13.58 -12.53 -7.34
CA ILE A 108 13.32 -12.73 -5.92
C ILE A 108 12.90 -14.19 -5.70
N LYS A 109 13.70 -14.95 -4.96
CA LYS A 109 13.43 -16.37 -4.66
C LYS A 109 12.40 -16.56 -3.55
N GLY A 110 12.09 -15.50 -2.80
CA GLY A 110 11.15 -15.54 -1.70
C GLY A 110 9.68 -15.38 -2.14
N HIS A 111 8.80 -15.53 -1.17
CA HIS A 111 7.36 -15.37 -1.33
C HIS A 111 6.97 -13.89 -1.46
N LYS A 112 6.33 -13.52 -2.55
CA LYS A 112 5.90 -12.14 -2.81
C LYS A 112 4.41 -11.96 -2.54
N SER A 113 4.04 -10.88 -1.88
CA SER A 113 2.64 -10.52 -1.61
C SER A 113 2.40 -9.02 -1.64
N ILE A 114 1.17 -8.66 -1.99
CA ILE A 114 0.67 -7.28 -1.87
C ILE A 114 -0.07 -7.15 -0.54
N TYR A 115 0.12 -6.01 0.15
CA TYR A 115 -0.66 -5.59 1.31
C TYR A 115 -1.14 -4.15 1.10
N THR A 116 -2.41 -4.00 0.73
CA THR A 116 -2.98 -2.71 0.31
C THR A 116 -4.23 -2.31 1.11
N ASN A 117 -4.46 -1.00 1.21
CA ASN A 117 -5.72 -0.42 1.70
C ASN A 117 -6.81 -0.32 0.60
N ALA A 118 -6.49 -0.74 -0.62
CA ALA A 118 -7.44 -0.84 -1.72
C ALA A 118 -8.14 -2.21 -1.77
N SER A 119 -9.08 -2.39 -2.72
CA SER A 119 -9.74 -3.68 -2.95
C SER A 119 -8.88 -4.62 -3.79
N PHE A 120 -9.13 -5.92 -3.67
CA PHE A 120 -8.50 -6.96 -4.49
C PHE A 120 -8.64 -6.68 -5.99
N ASN A 121 -9.83 -6.28 -6.44
CA ASN A 121 -10.08 -6.01 -7.86
C ASN A 121 -9.23 -4.84 -8.37
N HIS A 122 -9.08 -3.78 -7.58
CA HIS A 122 -8.20 -2.66 -7.91
C HIS A 122 -6.75 -3.13 -8.03
N ALA A 123 -6.24 -3.85 -7.05
CA ALA A 123 -4.88 -4.39 -7.07
C ALA A 123 -4.66 -5.31 -8.28
N LYS A 124 -5.60 -6.21 -8.55
CA LYS A 124 -5.54 -7.10 -9.71
C LYS A 124 -5.47 -6.34 -11.02
N ASN A 125 -6.30 -5.31 -11.19
CA ASN A 125 -6.31 -4.50 -12.42
C ASN A 125 -4.97 -3.79 -12.64
N ILE A 126 -4.41 -3.15 -11.61
CA ILE A 126 -3.10 -2.50 -11.68
C ILE A 126 -2.01 -3.50 -12.07
N LEU A 127 -1.89 -4.59 -11.32
CA LEU A 127 -0.84 -5.58 -11.53
C LEU A 127 -0.96 -6.28 -12.89
N THR A 128 -2.19 -6.49 -13.38
CA THR A 128 -2.44 -7.04 -14.71
C THR A 128 -2.05 -6.05 -15.81
N SER A 129 -2.42 -4.77 -15.67
CA SER A 129 -2.02 -3.72 -16.63
C SER A 129 -0.51 -3.55 -16.73
N MET A 130 0.20 -3.77 -15.61
CA MET A 130 1.67 -3.75 -15.56
C MET A 130 2.32 -5.09 -15.98
N GLY A 131 1.53 -6.15 -16.19
CA GLY A 131 2.03 -7.48 -16.60
C GLY A 131 2.77 -8.24 -15.50
N ILE A 132 2.52 -7.93 -14.23
CA ILE A 132 3.22 -8.48 -13.06
C ILE A 132 2.30 -9.20 -12.05
N PHE A 133 1.02 -9.41 -12.37
CA PHE A 133 0.06 -10.03 -11.45
C PHE A 133 0.52 -11.41 -10.96
N GLU A 134 1.05 -12.24 -11.86
CA GLU A 134 1.51 -13.60 -11.57
C GLU A 134 2.78 -13.66 -10.70
N GLU A 135 3.44 -12.53 -10.47
CA GLU A 135 4.60 -12.45 -9.57
C GLU A 135 4.21 -12.51 -8.08
N PHE A 136 2.93 -12.32 -7.75
CA PHE A 136 2.44 -12.23 -6.37
C PHE A 136 1.54 -13.42 -6.02
N GLU A 137 1.85 -14.11 -4.93
CA GLU A 137 1.11 -15.29 -4.46
C GLU A 137 -0.17 -14.90 -3.70
N ILE A 138 -0.12 -13.78 -2.99
CA ILE A 138 -1.21 -13.31 -2.14
C ILE A 138 -1.37 -11.80 -2.32
N ILE A 139 -2.63 -11.39 -2.43
CA ILE A 139 -3.05 -10.00 -2.22
C ILE A 139 -3.85 -9.98 -0.91
N PHE A 140 -3.35 -9.26 0.08
CA PHE A 140 -4.07 -8.94 1.30
C PHE A 140 -4.67 -7.55 1.15
N ASP A 141 -5.96 -7.50 0.99
CA ASP A 141 -6.71 -6.29 0.67
C ASP A 141 -7.47 -5.71 1.88
N ILE A 142 -8.17 -4.61 1.69
CA ILE A 142 -8.92 -3.93 2.75
C ILE A 142 -10.06 -4.78 3.32
N LYS A 143 -10.63 -5.71 2.54
CA LYS A 143 -11.68 -6.62 3.00
C LYS A 143 -11.13 -7.71 3.90
N ASP A 144 -9.95 -8.23 3.59
CA ASP A 144 -9.22 -9.21 4.40
C ASP A 144 -8.94 -8.70 5.82
N SER A 145 -8.77 -7.38 5.96
CA SER A 145 -8.58 -6.73 7.26
C SER A 145 -9.88 -6.25 7.92
N ASN A 146 -11.04 -6.66 7.43
CA ASN A 146 -12.34 -6.16 7.90
C ASN A 146 -12.42 -4.63 7.89
N TYR A 147 -11.90 -4.02 6.83
CA TYR A 147 -11.81 -2.57 6.64
C TYR A 147 -10.98 -1.82 7.70
N LEU A 148 -10.09 -2.52 8.39
CA LEU A 148 -9.05 -1.93 9.23
C LEU A 148 -7.86 -1.56 8.33
N ALA A 149 -7.71 -0.28 8.07
CA ALA A 149 -6.67 0.22 7.18
C ALA A 149 -5.30 0.27 7.86
N LYS A 150 -4.21 0.11 7.10
CA LYS A 150 -2.89 0.54 7.57
C LYS A 150 -2.97 2.03 8.00
N PRO A 151 -2.39 2.42 9.14
CA PRO A 151 -1.48 1.68 10.03
C PRO A 151 -2.16 1.01 11.25
N ASP A 152 -3.43 0.62 11.20
CA ASP A 152 -4.08 -0.06 12.33
C ASP A 152 -3.34 -1.37 12.65
N HIS A 153 -2.87 -1.52 13.89
CA HIS A 153 -2.09 -2.68 14.32
C HIS A 153 -2.80 -4.03 14.08
N ASN A 154 -4.13 -4.08 14.25
CA ASN A 154 -4.88 -5.31 14.04
C ASN A 154 -4.90 -5.74 12.57
N SER A 155 -4.87 -4.79 11.63
CA SER A 155 -4.72 -5.10 10.21
C SER A 155 -3.42 -5.88 9.93
N TYR A 156 -2.31 -5.50 10.57
CA TYR A 156 -1.03 -6.22 10.46
C TYR A 156 -1.07 -7.60 11.11
N LEU A 157 -1.76 -7.75 12.24
CA LEU A 157 -1.95 -9.07 12.86
C LEU A 157 -2.78 -10.01 11.98
N MET A 158 -3.80 -9.49 11.29
CA MET A 158 -4.60 -10.27 10.34
C MET A 158 -3.78 -10.65 9.11
N MET A 159 -2.96 -9.74 8.57
CA MET A 159 -2.02 -10.02 7.49
C MET A 159 -0.99 -11.07 7.93
N LYS A 160 -0.40 -10.92 9.13
CA LYS A 160 0.50 -11.90 9.75
C LYS A 160 -0.14 -13.29 9.78
N ALA A 161 -1.38 -13.39 10.23
CA ALA A 161 -2.10 -14.67 10.31
C ALA A 161 -2.37 -15.26 8.91
N LYS A 162 -2.85 -14.46 7.95
CA LYS A 162 -3.13 -14.92 6.57
C LYS A 162 -1.86 -15.41 5.86
N ARG A 163 -0.70 -14.78 6.12
CA ARG A 163 0.60 -15.21 5.58
C ARG A 163 1.20 -16.40 6.32
N GLY A 164 0.66 -16.81 7.45
CA GLY A 164 1.22 -17.88 8.28
C GLY A 164 2.50 -17.46 9.01
N PHE A 165 2.68 -16.16 9.26
CA PHE A 165 3.83 -15.67 10.02
C PHE A 165 3.73 -16.05 11.49
N ASN A 166 4.85 -16.49 12.04
CA ASN A 166 5.07 -16.72 13.46
C ASN A 166 6.35 -16.01 13.91
N ASP A 167 6.67 -16.10 15.18
CA ASP A 167 7.81 -15.39 15.76
C ASP A 167 9.19 -15.90 15.26
N LYS A 168 9.24 -17.04 14.55
CA LYS A 168 10.46 -17.59 13.99
C LYS A 168 10.75 -17.14 12.56
N ASN A 169 9.73 -16.71 11.82
CA ASN A 169 9.87 -16.37 10.40
C ASN A 169 9.52 -14.93 10.04
N ILE A 170 8.82 -14.20 10.94
CA ILE A 170 8.42 -12.83 10.65
C ILE A 170 9.61 -11.87 10.47
N ASN A 171 10.71 -12.10 11.18
CA ASN A 171 11.95 -11.34 11.04
C ASN A 171 12.70 -11.59 9.72
N ARG A 172 12.24 -12.58 8.94
CA ARG A 172 12.71 -12.85 7.57
C ARG A 172 11.76 -12.23 6.53
N SER A 173 10.95 -11.26 6.93
CA SER A 173 10.08 -10.49 6.04
C SER A 173 10.56 -9.05 5.88
N ILE A 174 10.31 -8.49 4.69
CA ILE A 174 10.62 -7.11 4.35
C ILE A 174 9.38 -6.46 3.73
N PHE A 175 9.05 -5.25 4.18
CA PHE A 175 7.86 -4.51 3.76
C PHE A 175 8.22 -3.18 3.10
N PHE A 176 7.74 -2.97 1.87
CA PHE A 176 7.94 -1.79 1.03
C PHE A 176 6.68 -0.93 1.06
N GLU A 177 6.83 0.37 1.35
CA GLU A 177 5.70 1.28 1.56
C GLU A 177 6.12 2.74 1.31
N ASP A 178 5.26 3.54 0.68
CA ASP A 178 5.48 4.98 0.43
C ASP A 178 5.06 5.88 1.60
N THR A 179 4.13 5.42 2.44
CA THR A 179 3.59 6.16 3.58
C THR A 179 4.29 5.75 4.88
N ALA A 180 5.18 6.62 5.40
CA ALA A 180 6.08 6.29 6.50
C ALA A 180 5.38 5.75 7.77
N LYS A 181 4.21 6.31 8.14
CA LYS A 181 3.46 5.81 9.32
C LYS A 181 3.04 4.35 9.21
N ASN A 182 2.86 3.83 8.00
CA ASN A 182 2.50 2.44 7.78
C ASN A 182 3.68 1.48 8.04
N LEU A 183 4.93 1.96 8.04
CA LEU A 183 6.10 1.15 8.36
C LEU A 183 6.25 0.86 9.86
N LYS A 184 5.75 1.75 10.72
CA LYS A 184 5.89 1.60 12.18
C LYS A 184 5.29 0.30 12.72
N PRO A 185 4.04 -0.10 12.42
CA PRO A 185 3.50 -1.38 12.93
C PRO A 185 4.25 -2.60 12.38
N ALA A 186 4.73 -2.55 11.14
CA ALA A 186 5.55 -3.62 10.56
C ALA A 186 6.87 -3.79 11.32
N SER A 187 7.58 -2.68 11.57
CA SER A 187 8.82 -2.67 12.36
C SER A 187 8.61 -3.19 13.78
N LEU A 188 7.53 -2.80 14.45
CA LEU A 188 7.18 -3.30 15.79
C LEU A 188 6.84 -4.80 15.80
N LEU A 189 6.46 -5.38 14.66
CA LEU A 189 6.31 -6.81 14.46
C LEU A 189 7.60 -7.51 14.02
N CYS A 190 8.74 -6.84 14.08
CA CYS A 190 10.06 -7.34 13.68
C CYS A 190 10.23 -7.61 12.17
N MET A 191 9.42 -6.98 11.32
CA MET A 191 9.68 -6.94 9.89
C MET A 191 10.75 -5.90 9.57
N SER A 192 11.58 -6.15 8.59
CA SER A 192 12.40 -5.09 7.99
C SER A 192 11.52 -4.18 7.13
N THR A 193 11.85 -2.90 7.07
CA THR A 193 11.01 -1.88 6.45
C THR A 193 11.80 -1.07 5.43
N VAL A 194 11.17 -0.79 4.31
CA VAL A 194 11.73 0.03 3.22
C VAL A 194 10.75 1.15 2.92
N TRP A 195 11.21 2.37 3.06
CA TRP A 195 10.43 3.54 2.66
C TRP A 195 10.74 3.93 1.22
N ILE A 196 9.69 3.99 0.39
CA ILE A 196 9.77 4.60 -0.95
C ILE A 196 9.67 6.11 -0.77
N GLU A 197 10.76 6.80 -1.06
CA GLU A 197 10.91 8.22 -0.80
C GLU A 197 9.95 9.05 -1.65
N ASN A 198 9.27 9.99 -1.00
CA ASN A 198 8.43 10.97 -1.66
C ASN A 198 8.36 12.27 -0.85
N ASP A 199 8.16 13.40 -1.53
CA ASP A 199 8.17 14.72 -0.90
C ASP A 199 6.99 14.95 0.06
N PHE A 200 5.89 14.22 -0.11
CA PHE A 200 4.66 14.41 0.69
C PHE A 200 4.78 13.86 2.11
N ASN A 201 5.62 12.84 2.30
CA ASN A 201 5.78 12.13 3.57
C ASN A 201 7.17 12.32 4.21
N ILE A 202 8.03 13.19 3.67
CA ILE A 202 9.42 13.36 4.13
C ILE A 202 9.50 13.80 5.60
N GLU A 203 8.63 14.71 6.04
CA GLU A 203 8.60 15.16 7.44
C GLU A 203 8.18 14.01 8.37
N GLU A 204 7.15 13.27 8.00
CA GLU A 204 6.66 12.09 8.74
C GLU A 204 7.75 11.01 8.80
N ALA A 205 8.43 10.73 7.69
CA ALA A 205 9.54 9.77 7.63
C ALA A 205 10.71 10.17 8.52
N ASN A 206 11.04 11.44 8.60
CA ASN A 206 12.08 11.96 9.50
C ASN A 206 11.72 11.75 10.98
N ILE A 207 10.45 11.93 11.35
CA ILE A 207 9.96 11.69 12.71
C ILE A 207 9.99 10.18 13.03
N LEU A 208 9.68 9.34 12.06
CA LEU A 208 9.54 7.88 12.22
C LEU A 208 10.79 7.10 11.79
N LYS A 209 11.92 7.77 11.61
CA LYS A 209 13.17 7.18 11.09
C LYS A 209 13.65 5.92 11.83
N GLU A 210 13.33 5.79 13.12
CA GLU A 210 13.67 4.60 13.92
C GLU A 210 12.95 3.34 13.46
N TYR A 211 11.82 3.47 12.74
CA TYR A 211 11.01 2.38 12.20
C TYR A 211 11.31 2.12 10.71
N ILE A 212 12.31 2.79 10.12
CA ILE A 212 12.70 2.68 8.71
C ILE A 212 14.12 2.11 8.64
N ASN A 213 14.25 0.90 8.11
CA ASN A 213 15.56 0.25 7.95
C ASN A 213 16.27 0.73 6.68
N PHE A 214 15.55 0.88 5.57
CA PHE A 214 16.08 1.25 4.26
C PHE A 214 15.20 2.29 3.59
N THR A 215 15.80 3.04 2.65
CA THR A 215 15.09 4.01 1.81
C THR A 215 15.57 3.92 0.37
N GLY A 216 14.74 4.35 -0.56
CA GLY A 216 15.10 4.50 -1.96
C GLY A 216 14.01 5.25 -2.74
N SER A 217 14.39 5.78 -3.90
CA SER A 217 13.53 6.66 -4.70
C SER A 217 12.33 5.96 -5.35
N ASP A 218 12.49 4.68 -5.67
CA ASP A 218 11.46 3.87 -6.33
C ASP A 218 11.78 2.38 -6.20
N ILE A 219 10.78 1.55 -6.45
CA ILE A 219 10.89 0.10 -6.28
C ILE A 219 11.94 -0.54 -7.19
N LYS A 220 12.08 -0.08 -8.44
CA LYS A 220 13.05 -0.66 -9.40
C LYS A 220 14.48 -0.35 -9.02
N SER A 221 14.75 0.90 -8.63
CA SER A 221 16.09 1.28 -8.16
C SER A 221 16.50 0.50 -6.92
N ILE A 222 15.57 0.26 -5.99
CA ILE A 222 15.83 -0.55 -4.81
C ILE A 222 16.12 -2.00 -5.21
N LEU A 223 15.24 -2.64 -5.97
CA LEU A 223 15.39 -4.05 -6.38
C LEU A 223 16.60 -4.29 -7.29
N SER A 224 17.05 -3.27 -8.05
CA SER A 224 18.24 -3.38 -8.90
C SER A 224 19.56 -3.37 -8.10
N ASN A 225 19.53 -2.83 -6.88
CA ASN A 225 20.68 -2.74 -6.00
C ASN A 225 20.72 -3.89 -4.95
N MET A 226 19.79 -4.80 -5.03
CA MET A 226 19.68 -6.02 -4.24
C MET A 226 20.33 -7.19 -4.95
#